data_437207f915436157ff6b94a90968ae11
#
_entry.id   437207f915436157ff6b94a90968ae11
#
_cell.length_a   1.000
_cell.length_b   1.000
_cell.length_c   1.000
_cell.angle_alpha   90.00
_cell.angle_beta   90.00
_cell.angle_gamma   90.00
#
_symmetry.space_group_name_H-M   'P 1'
#
loop_
_entity.id
_entity.type
_entity.pdbx_description
1 polymer ?
#
loop_
_entity_poly.entity_id
_entity_poly.type
_entity_poly.pdbx_seq_one_letter_code
_entity_poly.pdbx_strand_id
1 'polypeptide(L)'
;AADEDFMDNIGFVINIEARGVDGPAYMFETSTDNSKVIDFYKETELPVSYSLATAVYTVMPNSTDFTEFLAVDKNGVNFAVLSGLYYYHTPHDNYTNINPSSIEHYGRQILPLVDEFTMNSKYNDVDYFNDDSNQIFFTAFPNVFISYTEGFATVLHILMFALSVALLIYLFIKKQTDVKKMMIGLTVVIGAFVVAILSGYIVGKTVAFLSKVPFNVTYVRTTFGGIPTLLTLTLLTLGLGYLYYKKTTNDGIRQSIMIIGVITNLFLALVTGFVLSGASFLFLIPGISGLVLIALKQFCRKAIVKRVVLGVMMFVNILVVLPIIYSLYLALTVGGLLALGLILVYYLVYLIPVFVEQFE
;
A
#
# COMPACT_ATOMS: atom_id res chain seq x y z
N ALA A 1 -0.28 -22.98 -28.34
CA ALA A 1 -0.04 -21.83 -29.22
C ALA A 1 -1.36 -21.07 -29.32
N ALA A 2 -1.34 -19.80 -29.00
CA ALA A 2 -2.49 -18.92 -29.18
C ALA A 2 -2.81 -18.87 -30.68
N ASP A 3 -4.11 -18.88 -31.01
CA ASP A 3 -4.58 -18.61 -32.36
C ASP A 3 -4.25 -17.15 -32.68
N GLU A 4 -3.29 -16.92 -33.56
CA GLU A 4 -2.79 -15.58 -33.89
C GLU A 4 -3.93 -14.72 -34.47
N ASP A 5 -4.76 -15.26 -35.36
CA ASP A 5 -5.90 -14.55 -35.95
C ASP A 5 -6.92 -14.11 -34.86
N PHE A 6 -7.10 -14.94 -33.83
CA PHE A 6 -7.96 -14.59 -32.69
C PHE A 6 -7.33 -13.50 -31.84
N MET A 7 -6.04 -13.63 -31.53
CA MET A 7 -5.32 -12.66 -30.67
C MET A 7 -5.22 -11.28 -31.31
N ASP A 8 -5.04 -11.20 -32.62
CA ASP A 8 -4.94 -9.92 -33.36
C ASP A 8 -6.21 -9.07 -33.30
N ASN A 9 -7.35 -9.70 -33.00
CA ASN A 9 -8.63 -9.02 -32.86
C ASN A 9 -9.01 -8.67 -31.40
N ILE A 10 -8.15 -8.97 -30.42
CA ILE A 10 -8.39 -8.63 -29.01
C ILE A 10 -7.84 -7.22 -28.72
N GLY A 11 -8.73 -6.26 -28.47
CA GLY A 11 -8.37 -4.90 -28.05
C GLY A 11 -8.21 -4.73 -26.56
N PHE A 12 -8.91 -5.54 -25.74
CA PHE A 12 -8.84 -5.46 -24.28
C PHE A 12 -9.24 -6.78 -23.60
N VAL A 13 -8.59 -7.10 -22.48
CA VAL A 13 -8.86 -8.33 -21.72
C VAL A 13 -9.35 -7.97 -20.32
N ILE A 14 -10.47 -8.55 -19.92
CA ILE A 14 -10.95 -8.52 -18.54
C ILE A 14 -10.88 -9.93 -18.01
N ASN A 15 -9.92 -10.24 -17.15
CA ASN A 15 -9.79 -11.52 -16.50
C ASN A 15 -10.45 -11.51 -15.12
N ILE A 16 -11.17 -12.55 -14.81
CA ILE A 16 -11.91 -12.70 -13.54
C ILE A 16 -11.40 -13.95 -12.85
N GLU A 17 -10.63 -13.74 -11.81
CA GLU A 17 -10.03 -14.76 -10.97
C GLU A 17 -10.74 -14.85 -9.61
N ALA A 18 -10.48 -15.94 -8.88
CA ALA A 18 -10.87 -16.07 -7.49
C ALA A 18 -9.73 -16.67 -6.67
N ARG A 19 -9.24 -15.94 -5.71
CA ARG A 19 -8.32 -16.46 -4.69
C ARG A 19 -9.04 -16.71 -3.36
N GLY A 20 -10.24 -16.22 -3.23
CA GLY A 20 -11.13 -16.34 -2.10
C GLY A 20 -12.57 -16.55 -2.56
N VAL A 21 -13.49 -16.49 -1.62
CA VAL A 21 -14.93 -16.68 -1.84
C VAL A 21 -15.77 -15.49 -1.40
N ASP A 22 -15.15 -14.47 -0.85
CA ASP A 22 -15.84 -13.34 -0.19
C ASP A 22 -15.04 -12.04 -0.28
N GLY A 23 -15.70 -10.92 0.02
CA GLY A 23 -15.12 -9.58 0.04
C GLY A 23 -15.20 -8.86 -1.30
N PRO A 24 -14.62 -7.66 -1.39
CA PRO A 24 -14.61 -6.90 -2.63
C PRO A 24 -13.74 -7.57 -3.70
N ALA A 25 -14.12 -7.40 -4.95
CA ALA A 25 -13.26 -7.70 -6.08
C ALA A 25 -12.16 -6.65 -6.16
N TYR A 26 -10.91 -7.10 -6.16
CA TYR A 26 -9.73 -6.25 -6.33
C TYR A 26 -9.27 -6.34 -7.78
N MET A 27 -9.12 -5.22 -8.47
CA MET A 27 -8.31 -5.15 -9.66
C MET A 27 -6.85 -5.13 -9.18
N PHE A 28 -6.18 -6.29 -9.23
CA PHE A 28 -4.87 -6.49 -8.61
C PHE A 28 -3.72 -6.52 -9.61
N GLU A 29 -4.02 -6.61 -10.91
CA GLU A 29 -3.03 -6.66 -11.97
C GLU A 29 -3.54 -5.94 -13.21
N THR A 30 -2.65 -5.24 -13.92
CA THR A 30 -2.86 -4.62 -15.23
C THR A 30 -1.73 -4.99 -16.17
N SER A 31 -1.93 -4.78 -17.48
CA SER A 31 -0.81 -4.71 -18.43
C SER A 31 0.20 -3.64 -18.02
N THR A 32 1.43 -3.75 -18.52
CA THR A 32 2.45 -2.68 -18.47
C THR A 32 2.01 -1.48 -19.31
N ASP A 33 2.65 -0.33 -19.12
CA ASP A 33 2.35 0.91 -19.85
C ASP A 33 0.86 1.27 -19.77
N ASN A 34 0.34 1.26 -18.56
CA ASN A 34 -1.06 1.12 -18.22
C ASN A 34 -1.84 2.44 -18.15
N SER A 35 -1.31 3.57 -18.65
CA SER A 35 -1.99 4.87 -18.43
C SER A 35 -3.39 4.88 -19.02
N LYS A 36 -3.57 4.42 -20.26
CA LYS A 36 -4.90 4.36 -20.89
C LYS A 36 -5.81 3.30 -20.25
N VAL A 37 -5.24 2.19 -19.79
CA VAL A 37 -5.96 1.14 -19.04
C VAL A 37 -6.52 1.70 -17.72
N ILE A 38 -5.70 2.46 -17.00
CA ILE A 38 -6.12 3.08 -15.73
C ILE A 38 -7.13 4.21 -15.97
N ASP A 39 -6.98 5.00 -17.03
CA ASP A 39 -7.99 6.00 -17.41
C ASP A 39 -9.34 5.34 -17.77
N PHE A 40 -9.31 4.20 -18.43
CA PHE A 40 -10.49 3.40 -18.70
C PHE A 40 -11.08 2.80 -17.41
N TYR A 41 -10.25 2.27 -16.51
CA TYR A 41 -10.71 1.72 -15.23
C TYR A 41 -11.42 2.74 -14.34
N LYS A 42 -11.20 4.04 -14.52
CA LYS A 42 -11.93 5.10 -13.80
C LYS A 42 -13.44 5.13 -14.06
N GLU A 43 -13.89 4.51 -15.14
CA GLU A 43 -15.32 4.40 -15.47
C GLU A 43 -16.06 3.40 -14.58
N THR A 44 -15.32 2.58 -13.77
CA THR A 44 -15.94 1.61 -12.87
C THR A 44 -16.73 2.25 -11.75
N GLU A 45 -17.77 1.56 -11.29
CA GLU A 45 -18.36 1.80 -9.98
C GLU A 45 -17.60 1.06 -8.89
N LEU A 46 -17.47 1.64 -7.70
CA LEU A 46 -16.83 1.04 -6.53
C LEU A 46 -15.41 0.49 -6.81
N PRO A 47 -14.50 1.27 -7.40
CA PRO A 47 -13.16 0.80 -7.70
C PRO A 47 -12.42 0.37 -6.43
N VAL A 48 -11.80 -0.82 -6.48
CA VAL A 48 -10.89 -1.31 -5.43
C VAL A 48 -9.62 -1.79 -6.09
N SER A 49 -8.60 -0.95 -6.05
CA SER A 49 -7.32 -1.25 -6.67
C SER A 49 -6.17 -0.43 -6.09
N TYR A 50 -4.97 -0.99 -6.14
CA TYR A 50 -3.74 -0.38 -5.68
C TYR A 50 -2.59 -0.79 -6.60
N SER A 51 -1.91 0.17 -7.20
CA SER A 51 -0.70 -0.09 -8.00
C SER A 51 0.39 -0.85 -7.23
N LEU A 52 0.36 -0.78 -5.89
CA LEU A 52 1.17 -1.64 -5.03
C LEU A 52 0.89 -3.13 -5.26
N ALA A 53 -0.37 -3.53 -5.44
CA ALA A 53 -0.74 -4.93 -5.69
C ALA A 53 -0.18 -5.41 -7.03
N THR A 54 -0.38 -4.63 -8.09
CA THR A 54 0.20 -4.89 -9.41
C THR A 54 1.73 -5.01 -9.33
N ALA A 55 2.40 -4.04 -8.69
CA ALA A 55 3.84 -4.03 -8.54
C ALA A 55 4.38 -5.23 -7.74
N VAL A 56 3.70 -5.66 -6.69
CA VAL A 56 4.07 -6.86 -5.92
C VAL A 56 3.81 -8.12 -6.73
N TYR A 57 2.69 -8.19 -7.46
CA TYR A 57 2.31 -9.36 -8.24
C TYR A 57 3.32 -9.67 -9.36
N THR A 58 3.84 -8.64 -10.05
CA THR A 58 4.85 -8.80 -11.11
C THR A 58 6.16 -9.43 -10.65
N VAL A 59 6.51 -9.33 -9.35
CA VAL A 59 7.74 -9.92 -8.79
C VAL A 59 7.50 -11.27 -8.07
N MET A 60 6.23 -11.70 -7.98
CA MET A 60 5.88 -12.99 -7.37
C MET A 60 5.86 -14.11 -8.43
N PRO A 61 6.23 -15.35 -8.08
CA PRO A 61 6.19 -16.49 -9.01
C PRO A 61 4.75 -17.03 -9.13
N ASN A 62 3.80 -16.17 -9.47
CA ASN A 62 2.39 -16.51 -9.66
C ASN A 62 2.03 -16.31 -11.13
N SER A 63 1.04 -17.04 -11.62
CA SER A 63 0.45 -16.87 -12.93
C SER A 63 -1.06 -17.05 -12.87
N THR A 64 -1.76 -16.41 -13.79
CA THR A 64 -3.20 -16.57 -14.05
C THR A 64 -3.40 -16.71 -15.56
N ASP A 65 -4.62 -16.95 -16.01
CA ASP A 65 -4.93 -16.95 -17.44
C ASP A 65 -4.58 -15.60 -18.11
N PHE A 66 -4.66 -14.50 -17.35
CA PHE A 66 -4.24 -13.18 -17.84
C PHE A 66 -2.75 -13.10 -18.20
N THR A 67 -1.90 -13.91 -17.55
CA THR A 67 -0.47 -13.97 -17.83
C THR A 67 -0.19 -14.39 -19.28
N GLU A 68 -1.01 -15.28 -19.84
CA GLU A 68 -0.88 -15.74 -21.24
C GLU A 68 -1.21 -14.63 -22.24
N PHE A 69 -2.15 -13.73 -21.90
CA PHE A 69 -2.47 -12.56 -22.70
C PHE A 69 -1.38 -11.50 -22.61
N LEU A 70 -0.81 -11.28 -21.42
CA LEU A 70 0.32 -10.37 -21.23
C LEU A 70 1.56 -10.83 -21.99
N ALA A 71 1.79 -12.14 -22.12
CA ALA A 71 2.92 -12.72 -22.85
C ALA A 71 2.87 -12.46 -24.36
N VAL A 72 1.72 -12.05 -24.90
CA VAL A 72 1.51 -11.65 -26.28
C VAL A 72 1.07 -10.16 -26.42
N ASP A 73 1.52 -9.35 -25.46
CA ASP A 73 1.35 -7.90 -25.42
C ASP A 73 -0.12 -7.42 -25.49
N LYS A 74 -1.09 -8.20 -24.92
CA LYS A 74 -2.48 -7.76 -24.82
C LYS A 74 -2.70 -6.93 -23.56
N ASN A 75 -3.41 -5.79 -23.74
CA ASN A 75 -3.77 -4.90 -22.65
C ASN A 75 -5.02 -5.38 -21.91
N GLY A 76 -5.07 -5.12 -20.60
CA GLY A 76 -6.22 -5.49 -19.81
C GLY A 76 -6.06 -5.35 -18.31
N VAL A 77 -7.04 -5.91 -17.60
CA VAL A 77 -7.14 -5.89 -16.15
C VAL A 77 -7.50 -7.26 -15.61
N ASN A 78 -7.01 -7.56 -14.40
CA ASN A 78 -7.24 -8.82 -13.72
C ASN A 78 -7.85 -8.57 -12.34
N PHE A 79 -8.97 -9.23 -12.06
CA PHE A 79 -9.73 -9.08 -10.82
C PHE A 79 -9.71 -10.35 -9.99
N ALA A 80 -9.66 -10.22 -8.66
CA ALA A 80 -9.88 -11.32 -7.74
C ALA A 80 -10.50 -10.89 -6.42
N VAL A 81 -11.34 -11.74 -5.83
CA VAL A 81 -11.69 -11.65 -4.40
C VAL A 81 -10.64 -12.37 -3.55
N LEU A 82 -10.35 -11.84 -2.36
CA LEU A 82 -9.23 -12.31 -1.53
C LEU A 82 -9.66 -12.95 -0.20
N SER A 83 -10.85 -12.65 0.30
CA SER A 83 -11.31 -13.16 1.59
C SER A 83 -11.75 -14.62 1.49
N GLY A 84 -11.48 -15.40 2.54
CA GLY A 84 -11.79 -16.82 2.53
C GLY A 84 -10.72 -17.70 1.88
N LEU A 85 -9.46 -17.26 1.87
CA LEU A 85 -8.32 -17.97 1.28
C LEU A 85 -8.17 -19.45 1.73
N TYR A 86 -8.73 -19.80 2.86
CA TYR A 86 -8.71 -21.20 3.35
C TYR A 86 -9.53 -22.18 2.48
N TYR A 87 -10.44 -21.69 1.66
CA TYR A 87 -11.16 -22.49 0.66
C TYR A 87 -10.35 -22.74 -0.62
N TYR A 88 -9.42 -21.82 -0.93
CA TYR A 88 -8.66 -21.81 -2.17
C TYR A 88 -7.96 -23.15 -2.46
N HIS A 89 -8.14 -23.69 -3.64
CA HIS A 89 -7.63 -25.01 -4.08
C HIS A 89 -8.07 -26.17 -3.18
N THR A 90 -9.31 -26.14 -2.70
CA THR A 90 -9.94 -27.26 -1.96
C THR A 90 -11.30 -27.61 -2.57
N PRO A 91 -11.88 -28.79 -2.27
CA PRO A 91 -13.23 -29.13 -2.71
C PRO A 91 -14.34 -28.19 -2.17
N HIS A 92 -14.01 -27.37 -1.17
CA HIS A 92 -14.91 -26.36 -0.60
C HIS A 92 -14.88 -25.04 -1.38
N ASP A 93 -13.99 -24.88 -2.35
CA ASP A 93 -14.00 -23.80 -3.32
C ASP A 93 -15.04 -24.11 -4.39
N ASN A 94 -16.27 -23.78 -4.10
CA ASN A 94 -17.44 -24.13 -4.92
C ASN A 94 -18.54 -23.08 -4.77
N TYR A 95 -19.53 -23.13 -5.66
CA TYR A 95 -20.60 -22.14 -5.74
C TYR A 95 -21.43 -21.94 -4.45
N THR A 96 -21.46 -22.94 -3.55
CA THR A 96 -22.22 -22.83 -2.29
C THR A 96 -21.54 -21.95 -1.25
N ASN A 97 -20.25 -21.72 -1.41
CA ASN A 97 -19.42 -20.91 -0.49
C ASN A 97 -19.10 -19.53 -1.03
N ILE A 98 -19.45 -19.24 -2.29
CA ILE A 98 -19.27 -17.91 -2.88
C ILE A 98 -20.30 -16.93 -2.29
N ASN A 99 -19.84 -15.78 -1.82
CA ASN A 99 -20.72 -14.71 -1.38
C ASN A 99 -21.34 -13.99 -2.60
N PRO A 100 -22.70 -13.99 -2.76
CA PRO A 100 -23.35 -13.28 -3.87
C PRO A 100 -22.98 -11.78 -3.95
N SER A 101 -22.73 -11.12 -2.81
CA SER A 101 -22.31 -9.71 -2.82
C SER A 101 -20.93 -9.49 -3.46
N SER A 102 -20.07 -10.52 -3.45
CA SER A 102 -18.80 -10.47 -4.17
C SER A 102 -19.00 -10.52 -5.68
N ILE A 103 -19.95 -11.35 -6.14
CA ILE A 103 -20.33 -11.41 -7.56
C ILE A 103 -20.95 -10.08 -8.00
N GLU A 104 -21.84 -9.49 -7.19
CA GLU A 104 -22.37 -8.17 -7.45
C GLU A 104 -21.26 -7.11 -7.57
N HIS A 105 -20.24 -7.17 -6.70
CA HIS A 105 -19.13 -6.24 -6.74
C HIS A 105 -18.27 -6.37 -8.00
N TYR A 106 -18.03 -7.60 -8.51
CA TYR A 106 -17.44 -7.78 -9.84
C TYR A 106 -18.29 -7.12 -10.92
N GLY A 107 -19.61 -7.35 -10.91
CA GLY A 107 -20.54 -6.76 -11.88
C GLY A 107 -20.48 -5.24 -11.86
N ARG A 108 -20.49 -4.61 -10.69
CA ARG A 108 -20.43 -3.14 -10.54
C ARG A 108 -19.10 -2.54 -11.02
N GLN A 109 -18.01 -3.28 -11.01
CA GLN A 109 -16.76 -2.82 -11.60
C GLN A 109 -16.67 -3.11 -13.10
N ILE A 110 -17.13 -4.25 -13.56
CA ILE A 110 -16.92 -4.73 -14.93
C ILE A 110 -17.98 -4.21 -15.90
N LEU A 111 -19.26 -4.19 -15.50
CA LEU A 111 -20.33 -3.77 -16.42
C LEU A 111 -20.15 -2.35 -16.98
N PRO A 112 -19.80 -1.32 -16.17
CA PRO A 112 -19.51 -0.01 -16.71
C PRO A 112 -18.36 0.01 -17.73
N LEU A 113 -17.34 -0.84 -17.55
CA LEU A 113 -16.23 -0.97 -18.51
C LEU A 113 -16.73 -1.60 -19.83
N VAL A 114 -17.55 -2.64 -19.75
CA VAL A 114 -18.13 -3.28 -20.92
C VAL A 114 -19.04 -2.30 -21.68
N ASP A 115 -19.87 -1.55 -20.96
CA ASP A 115 -20.76 -0.54 -21.56
C ASP A 115 -19.95 0.56 -22.24
N GLU A 116 -18.95 1.13 -21.56
CA GLU A 116 -18.07 2.15 -22.12
C GLU A 116 -17.31 1.64 -23.36
N PHE A 117 -16.75 0.40 -23.28
CA PHE A 117 -16.01 -0.21 -24.37
C PHE A 117 -16.90 -0.43 -25.61
N THR A 118 -18.12 -0.89 -25.42
CA THR A 118 -19.04 -1.21 -26.53
C THR A 118 -19.73 0.00 -27.13
N MET A 119 -19.96 1.04 -26.34
CA MET A 119 -20.70 2.24 -26.77
C MET A 119 -19.79 3.32 -27.36
N ASN A 120 -18.51 3.29 -27.14
CA ASN A 120 -17.60 4.35 -27.57
C ASN A 120 -16.69 3.89 -28.71
N SER A 121 -16.86 4.51 -29.87
CA SER A 121 -16.13 4.16 -31.10
C SER A 121 -14.60 4.32 -31.02
N LYS A 122 -14.07 5.02 -30.01
CA LYS A 122 -12.61 5.13 -29.83
C LYS A 122 -11.95 3.76 -29.60
N TYR A 123 -12.70 2.79 -29.04
CA TYR A 123 -12.19 1.44 -28.78
C TYR A 123 -12.33 0.47 -29.99
N ASN A 124 -12.81 0.96 -31.15
CA ASN A 124 -12.77 0.19 -32.40
C ASN A 124 -11.32 0.01 -32.90
N ASP A 125 -10.41 0.83 -32.42
CA ASP A 125 -8.97 0.66 -32.63
C ASP A 125 -8.45 -0.40 -31.66
N VAL A 126 -7.99 -1.54 -32.17
CA VAL A 126 -7.44 -2.66 -31.38
C VAL A 126 -6.24 -2.21 -30.56
N ASP A 127 -5.47 -1.25 -31.10
CA ASP A 127 -4.26 -0.70 -30.47
C ASP A 127 -4.53 0.49 -29.56
N TYR A 128 -5.79 0.82 -29.30
CA TYR A 128 -6.17 2.00 -28.49
C TYR A 128 -5.46 2.03 -27.14
N PHE A 129 -5.34 0.87 -26.46
CA PHE A 129 -4.74 0.79 -25.13
C PHE A 129 -3.21 0.75 -25.11
N ASN A 130 -2.56 0.66 -26.26
CA ASN A 130 -1.10 0.76 -26.35
C ASN A 130 -0.66 2.16 -25.90
N ASP A 131 0.26 2.22 -24.95
CA ASP A 131 0.79 3.44 -24.35
C ASP A 131 2.27 3.24 -24.02
N ASP A 132 2.98 4.33 -23.72
CA ASP A 132 4.40 4.31 -23.31
C ASP A 132 4.55 4.79 -21.85
N SER A 133 3.46 4.84 -21.07
CA SER A 133 3.46 5.43 -19.75
C SER A 133 2.63 4.65 -18.75
N ASN A 134 3.04 4.75 -17.48
CA ASN A 134 2.34 4.14 -16.36
C ASN A 134 1.71 5.18 -15.45
N GLN A 135 0.65 4.77 -14.77
CA GLN A 135 0.07 5.52 -13.66
C GLN A 135 0.31 4.79 -12.33
N ILE A 136 0.52 5.58 -11.29
CA ILE A 136 0.44 5.16 -9.90
C ILE A 136 -0.99 5.43 -9.44
N PHE A 137 -1.62 4.44 -8.81
CA PHE A 137 -3.02 4.54 -8.45
C PHE A 137 -3.35 3.81 -7.14
N PHE A 138 -4.39 4.28 -6.49
CA PHE A 138 -4.95 3.63 -5.30
C PHE A 138 -6.36 4.10 -4.99
N THR A 139 -7.14 3.23 -4.41
CA THR A 139 -8.43 3.56 -3.82
C THR A 139 -8.21 4.12 -2.42
N ALA A 140 -8.53 5.40 -2.24
CA ALA A 140 -8.38 6.08 -0.96
C ALA A 140 -9.61 5.89 -0.06
N PHE A 141 -10.80 5.82 -0.65
CA PHE A 141 -12.09 5.65 0.02
C PHE A 141 -13.09 5.03 -0.96
N PRO A 142 -14.19 4.41 -0.52
CA PRO A 142 -15.22 3.95 -1.46
C PRO A 142 -15.59 5.04 -2.48
N ASN A 143 -15.54 4.71 -3.76
CA ASN A 143 -15.73 5.62 -4.91
C ASN A 143 -14.69 6.75 -5.06
N VAL A 144 -13.59 6.74 -4.32
CA VAL A 144 -12.49 7.71 -4.48
C VAL A 144 -11.25 6.99 -4.97
N PHE A 145 -11.10 6.93 -6.26
CA PHE A 145 -9.93 6.39 -6.95
C PHE A 145 -9.00 7.53 -7.36
N ILE A 146 -7.75 7.44 -6.95
CA ILE A 146 -6.71 8.44 -7.21
C ILE A 146 -5.68 7.82 -8.13
N SER A 147 -5.35 8.51 -9.22
CA SER A 147 -4.24 8.13 -10.08
C SER A 147 -3.45 9.35 -10.55
N TYR A 148 -2.18 9.14 -10.86
CA TYR A 148 -1.27 10.14 -11.41
C TYR A 148 -0.12 9.47 -12.16
N THR A 149 0.46 10.18 -13.12
CA THR A 149 1.53 9.65 -13.97
C THR A 149 2.83 9.42 -13.20
N GLU A 150 3.62 8.43 -13.62
CA GLU A 150 4.97 8.19 -13.06
C GLU A 150 5.89 9.39 -13.22
N GLY A 151 5.77 10.14 -14.33
CA GLY A 151 6.56 11.35 -14.54
C GLY A 151 6.30 12.41 -13.48
N PHE A 152 5.01 12.66 -13.15
CA PHE A 152 4.64 13.55 -12.05
C PHE A 152 5.16 13.04 -10.71
N ALA A 153 5.00 11.73 -10.45
CA ALA A 153 5.50 11.09 -9.24
C ALA A 153 7.01 11.29 -9.07
N THR A 154 7.78 11.06 -10.13
CA THR A 154 9.25 11.19 -10.12
C THR A 154 9.68 12.61 -9.72
N VAL A 155 9.09 13.63 -10.35
CA VAL A 155 9.35 15.03 -9.98
C VAL A 155 9.00 15.29 -8.52
N LEU A 156 7.85 14.80 -8.06
CA LEU A 156 7.40 14.95 -6.68
C LEU A 156 8.34 14.25 -5.69
N HIS A 157 8.80 13.03 -5.98
CA HIS A 157 9.75 12.29 -5.13
C HIS A 157 11.06 13.06 -4.98
N ILE A 158 11.65 13.53 -6.09
CA ILE A 158 12.89 14.31 -6.07
C ILE A 158 12.72 15.60 -5.24
N LEU A 159 11.64 16.33 -5.48
CA LEU A 159 11.37 17.59 -4.79
C LEU A 159 11.17 17.37 -3.28
N MET A 160 10.36 16.38 -2.89
CA MET A 160 10.08 16.12 -1.48
C MET A 160 11.31 15.60 -0.74
N PHE A 161 12.12 14.75 -1.39
CA PHE A 161 13.38 14.32 -0.81
C PHE A 161 14.36 15.47 -0.63
N ALA A 162 14.52 16.34 -1.65
CA ALA A 162 15.37 17.52 -1.55
C ALA A 162 14.93 18.48 -0.43
N LEU A 163 13.62 18.70 -0.28
CA LEU A 163 13.06 19.50 0.82
C LEU A 163 13.33 18.88 2.19
N SER A 164 13.29 17.56 2.31
CA SER A 164 13.61 16.88 3.57
C SER A 164 15.08 17.04 3.96
N VAL A 165 15.98 16.97 2.99
CA VAL A 165 17.42 17.24 3.20
C VAL A 165 17.65 18.71 3.58
N ALA A 166 17.00 19.64 2.90
CA ALA A 166 17.08 21.06 3.24
C ALA A 166 16.59 21.35 4.67
N LEU A 167 15.48 20.68 5.07
CA LEU A 167 14.98 20.79 6.44
C LEU A 167 15.96 20.20 7.46
N LEU A 168 16.59 19.07 7.16
CA LEU A 168 17.64 18.50 8.01
C LEU A 168 18.80 19.48 8.21
N ILE A 169 19.30 20.06 7.12
CA ILE A 169 20.38 21.07 7.18
C ILE A 169 19.96 22.27 8.05
N TYR A 170 18.73 22.74 7.87
CA TYR A 170 18.16 23.81 8.71
C TYR A 170 18.16 23.45 10.21
N LEU A 171 17.76 22.21 10.55
CA LEU A 171 17.75 21.75 11.95
C LEU A 171 19.16 21.68 12.55
N PHE A 172 20.16 21.31 11.75
CA PHE A 172 21.58 21.36 12.17
C PHE A 172 22.06 22.80 12.41
N ILE A 173 21.78 23.73 11.49
CA ILE A 173 22.14 25.13 11.62
C ILE A 173 21.50 25.75 12.88
N LYS A 174 20.26 25.39 13.17
CA LYS A 174 19.53 25.85 14.38
C LYS A 174 19.93 25.10 15.65
N LYS A 175 20.88 24.17 15.58
CA LYS A 175 21.35 23.35 16.73
C LYS A 175 20.21 22.58 17.42
N GLN A 176 19.13 22.27 16.71
CA GLN A 176 18.02 21.50 17.23
C GLN A 176 18.31 20.00 17.19
N THR A 177 19.26 19.58 16.36
CA THR A 177 19.82 18.23 16.32
C THR A 177 21.35 18.31 16.15
N ASP A 178 22.02 17.19 16.35
CA ASP A 178 23.45 17.00 16.11
C ASP A 178 23.71 15.54 15.70
N VAL A 179 24.92 15.25 15.24
CA VAL A 179 25.30 13.91 14.75
C VAL A 179 25.04 12.83 15.79
N LYS A 180 25.34 13.09 17.07
CA LYS A 180 25.15 12.10 18.15
C LYS A 180 23.66 11.78 18.33
N LYS A 181 22.78 12.79 18.35
CA LYS A 181 21.33 12.62 18.45
C LYS A 181 20.77 11.93 17.23
N MET A 182 21.29 12.24 16.02
CA MET A 182 20.93 11.55 14.78
C MET A 182 21.28 10.06 14.84
N MET A 183 22.48 9.72 15.29
CA MET A 183 22.87 8.30 15.45
C MET A 183 21.99 7.56 16.45
N ILE A 184 21.62 8.19 17.57
CA ILE A 184 20.68 7.62 18.52
C ILE A 184 19.31 7.45 17.85
N GLY A 185 18.80 8.46 17.16
CA GLY A 185 17.54 8.39 16.44
C GLY A 185 17.50 7.27 15.39
N LEU A 186 18.60 7.11 14.63
CA LEU A 186 18.73 6.02 13.64
C LEU A 186 18.68 4.64 14.30
N THR A 187 19.39 4.46 15.42
CA THR A 187 19.34 3.20 16.18
C THR A 187 17.93 2.86 16.65
N VAL A 188 17.17 3.88 17.03
CA VAL A 188 15.75 3.74 17.43
C VAL A 188 14.89 3.26 16.27
N VAL A 189 15.00 3.93 15.13
CA VAL A 189 14.23 3.59 13.92
C VAL A 189 14.56 2.17 13.48
N ILE A 190 15.84 1.80 13.39
CA ILE A 190 16.27 0.44 13.05
C ILE A 190 15.73 -0.57 14.08
N GLY A 191 15.83 -0.25 15.37
CA GLY A 191 15.31 -1.10 16.44
C GLY A 191 13.81 -1.33 16.32
N ALA A 192 13.04 -0.30 15.95
CA ALA A 192 11.61 -0.41 15.73
C ALA A 192 11.28 -1.38 14.57
N PHE A 193 12.02 -1.32 13.47
CA PHE A 193 11.88 -2.26 12.35
C PHE A 193 12.19 -3.69 12.75
N VAL A 194 13.30 -3.91 13.45
CA VAL A 194 13.68 -5.24 13.95
C VAL A 194 12.59 -5.82 14.85
N VAL A 195 12.07 -5.01 15.79
CA VAL A 195 10.98 -5.43 16.69
C VAL A 195 9.70 -5.76 15.90
N ALA A 196 9.35 -4.97 14.88
CA ALA A 196 8.17 -5.23 14.04
C ALA A 196 8.28 -6.55 13.27
N ILE A 197 9.44 -6.80 12.64
CA ILE A 197 9.71 -8.05 11.92
C ILE A 197 9.64 -9.24 12.87
N LEU A 198 10.35 -9.19 13.99
CA LEU A 198 10.37 -10.27 14.97
C LEU A 198 8.99 -10.54 15.56
N SER A 199 8.24 -9.49 15.92
CA SER A 199 6.88 -9.63 16.46
C SER A 199 5.95 -10.29 15.43
N GLY A 200 5.96 -9.81 14.18
CA GLY A 200 5.16 -10.39 13.10
C GLY A 200 5.52 -11.86 12.85
N TYR A 201 6.81 -12.18 12.82
CA TYR A 201 7.29 -13.56 12.67
C TYR A 201 6.83 -14.47 13.82
N ILE A 202 7.06 -14.05 15.06
CA ILE A 202 6.71 -14.83 16.25
C ILE A 202 5.20 -15.07 16.31
N VAL A 203 4.39 -14.02 16.12
CA VAL A 203 2.93 -14.14 16.14
C VAL A 203 2.45 -15.03 15.00
N GLY A 204 2.91 -14.82 13.77
CA GLY A 204 2.53 -15.64 12.61
C GLY A 204 2.88 -17.11 12.80
N LYS A 205 4.09 -17.40 13.27
CA LYS A 205 4.54 -18.77 13.54
C LYS A 205 3.74 -19.44 14.68
N THR A 206 3.41 -18.67 15.73
CA THR A 206 2.61 -19.19 16.85
C THR A 206 1.20 -19.53 16.39
N VAL A 207 0.56 -18.67 15.59
CA VAL A 207 -0.78 -18.94 15.05
C VAL A 207 -0.76 -20.14 14.12
N ALA A 208 0.22 -20.27 13.23
CA ALA A 208 0.36 -21.45 12.37
C ALA A 208 0.51 -22.74 13.20
N PHE A 209 1.34 -22.72 14.25
CA PHE A 209 1.51 -23.84 15.16
C PHE A 209 0.21 -24.24 15.87
N LEU A 210 -0.51 -23.26 16.42
CA LEU A 210 -1.81 -23.51 17.08
C LEU A 210 -2.87 -24.02 16.11
N SER A 211 -2.82 -23.60 14.86
CA SER A 211 -3.71 -24.04 13.78
C SER A 211 -3.29 -25.39 13.17
N LYS A 212 -2.17 -25.96 13.60
CA LYS A 212 -1.58 -27.22 13.06
C LYS A 212 -1.32 -27.18 11.55
N VAL A 213 -0.92 -26.02 11.04
CA VAL A 213 -0.55 -25.81 9.62
C VAL A 213 0.90 -25.34 9.49
N PRO A 214 1.57 -25.65 8.37
CA PRO A 214 2.92 -25.16 8.15
C PRO A 214 2.93 -23.62 8.07
N PHE A 215 3.95 -23.00 8.67
CA PHE A 215 4.17 -21.57 8.55
C PHE A 215 4.81 -21.25 7.20
N ASN A 216 4.19 -20.34 6.46
CA ASN A 216 4.74 -19.75 5.26
C ASN A 216 4.58 -18.23 5.33
N VAL A 217 5.62 -17.48 4.95
CA VAL A 217 5.61 -16.00 4.96
C VAL A 217 4.69 -15.42 3.88
N THR A 218 4.36 -16.16 2.84
CA THR A 218 3.47 -15.71 1.77
C THR A 218 2.00 -15.82 2.15
N TYR A 219 1.63 -16.89 2.85
CA TYR A 219 0.29 -17.07 3.44
C TYR A 219 0.24 -18.29 4.37
N VAL A 220 -0.69 -18.27 5.30
CA VAL A 220 -0.98 -19.40 6.19
C VAL A 220 -2.46 -19.74 6.08
N ARG A 221 -2.79 -20.97 5.69
CA ARG A 221 -4.17 -21.44 5.58
C ARG A 221 -4.77 -21.68 6.97
N THR A 222 -5.33 -20.63 7.56
CA THR A 222 -5.99 -20.74 8.85
C THR A 222 -7.14 -19.76 8.98
N THR A 223 -8.20 -20.18 9.64
CA THR A 223 -9.31 -19.32 10.08
C THR A 223 -9.04 -18.73 11.47
N PHE A 224 -8.03 -19.26 12.17
CA PHE A 224 -7.67 -18.83 13.51
C PHE A 224 -6.80 -17.58 13.49
N GLY A 225 -7.11 -16.65 14.32
CA GLY A 225 -6.25 -15.50 14.56
C GLY A 225 -6.43 -14.32 13.62
N GLY A 226 -7.48 -14.27 12.80
CA GLY A 226 -7.80 -13.21 11.86
C GLY A 226 -7.61 -11.77 12.37
N ILE A 227 -8.65 -10.97 12.32
CA ILE A 227 -8.65 -9.57 12.81
C ILE A 227 -8.05 -9.41 14.22
N PRO A 228 -8.34 -10.28 15.22
CA PRO A 228 -7.71 -10.18 16.53
C PRO A 228 -6.18 -10.19 16.52
N THR A 229 -5.56 -10.99 15.66
CA THR A 229 -4.09 -11.05 15.55
C THR A 229 -3.53 -9.75 14.99
N LEU A 230 -4.17 -9.19 13.97
CA LEU A 230 -3.79 -7.90 13.39
C LEU A 230 -3.94 -6.77 14.41
N LEU A 231 -5.05 -6.73 15.13
CA LEU A 231 -5.26 -5.75 16.21
C LEU A 231 -4.20 -5.89 17.32
N THR A 232 -3.88 -7.12 17.74
CA THR A 232 -2.84 -7.37 18.74
C THR A 232 -1.48 -6.86 18.29
N LEU A 233 -1.08 -7.13 17.05
CA LEU A 233 0.16 -6.64 16.48
C LEU A 233 0.19 -5.10 16.43
N THR A 234 -0.92 -4.49 16.02
CA THR A 234 -1.05 -3.03 15.98
C THR A 234 -0.93 -2.42 17.36
N LEU A 235 -1.64 -2.95 18.35
CA LEU A 235 -1.59 -2.47 19.74
C LEU A 235 -0.20 -2.66 20.37
N LEU A 236 0.45 -3.80 20.11
CA LEU A 236 1.83 -4.03 20.57
C LEU A 236 2.79 -3.01 19.94
N THR A 237 2.69 -2.76 18.63
CA THR A 237 3.55 -1.81 17.94
C THR A 237 3.33 -0.39 18.46
N LEU A 238 2.07 0.03 18.64
CA LEU A 238 1.71 1.32 19.23
C LEU A 238 2.19 1.45 20.67
N GLY A 239 1.95 0.43 21.49
CA GLY A 239 2.32 0.42 22.90
C GLY A 239 3.83 0.48 23.13
N LEU A 240 4.60 -0.33 22.39
CA LEU A 240 6.06 -0.29 22.43
C LEU A 240 6.60 1.05 21.92
N GLY A 241 6.04 1.58 20.83
CA GLY A 241 6.39 2.90 20.31
C GLY A 241 6.14 4.00 21.33
N TYR A 242 4.98 4.00 21.99
CA TYR A 242 4.64 4.96 23.05
C TYR A 242 5.57 4.85 24.25
N LEU A 243 5.81 3.64 24.79
CA LEU A 243 6.70 3.41 25.93
C LEU A 243 8.12 3.85 25.62
N TYR A 244 8.59 3.55 24.42
CA TYR A 244 9.90 3.96 23.96
C TYR A 244 10.00 5.50 23.89
N TYR A 245 9.03 6.14 23.26
CA TYR A 245 8.97 7.59 23.13
C TYR A 245 8.93 8.28 24.50
N LYS A 246 8.11 7.78 25.43
CA LYS A 246 7.99 8.34 26.78
C LYS A 246 9.31 8.27 27.56
N LYS A 247 10.15 7.27 27.33
CA LYS A 247 11.50 7.18 27.93
C LYS A 247 12.50 8.13 27.29
N THR A 248 12.22 8.65 26.10
CA THR A 248 13.09 9.58 25.40
C THR A 248 12.77 11.01 25.82
N THR A 249 13.40 11.50 26.88
CA THR A 249 13.13 12.83 27.47
C THR A 249 13.81 13.99 26.72
N ASN A 250 14.70 13.69 25.77
CA ASN A 250 15.50 14.71 25.07
C ASN A 250 14.83 15.15 23.76
N ASP A 251 14.38 16.40 23.69
CA ASP A 251 13.71 16.98 22.50
C ASP A 251 14.55 16.89 21.21
N GLY A 252 15.87 17.01 21.31
CA GLY A 252 16.74 16.87 20.16
C GLY A 252 16.78 15.44 19.62
N ILE A 253 16.65 14.42 20.47
CA ILE A 253 16.54 13.01 20.03
C ILE A 253 15.17 12.79 19.41
N ARG A 254 14.08 13.31 19.98
CA ARG A 254 12.72 13.25 19.41
C ARG A 254 12.70 13.84 18.00
N GLN A 255 13.26 15.05 17.86
CA GLN A 255 13.39 15.72 16.56
C GLN A 255 14.20 14.90 15.56
N SER A 256 15.29 14.26 16.03
CA SER A 256 16.11 13.39 15.19
C SER A 256 15.35 12.15 14.71
N ILE A 257 14.57 11.49 15.56
CA ILE A 257 13.72 10.35 15.17
C ILE A 257 12.73 10.76 14.09
N MET A 258 12.06 11.91 14.26
CA MET A 258 11.09 12.40 13.29
C MET A 258 11.74 12.66 11.92
N ILE A 259 12.84 13.41 11.88
CA ILE A 259 13.47 13.76 10.61
C ILE A 259 14.09 12.53 9.92
N ILE A 260 14.63 11.58 10.68
CA ILE A 260 15.11 10.30 10.12
C ILE A 260 13.96 9.53 9.51
N GLY A 261 12.83 9.39 10.22
CA GLY A 261 11.64 8.74 9.70
C GLY A 261 11.15 9.37 8.40
N VAL A 262 11.12 10.70 8.32
CA VAL A 262 10.74 11.46 7.12
C VAL A 262 11.72 11.20 5.97
N ILE A 263 13.03 11.35 6.23
CA ILE A 263 14.04 11.13 5.19
C ILE A 263 14.02 9.69 4.70
N THR A 264 13.88 8.72 5.59
CA THR A 264 13.79 7.30 5.21
C THR A 264 12.57 7.05 4.32
N ASN A 265 11.40 7.59 4.69
CA ASN A 265 10.20 7.45 3.85
C ASN A 265 10.39 8.09 2.47
N LEU A 266 10.88 9.34 2.41
CA LEU A 266 11.05 10.04 1.14
C LEU A 266 12.19 9.47 0.28
N PHE A 267 13.24 8.93 0.91
CA PHE A 267 14.27 8.18 0.21
C PHE A 267 13.70 6.88 -0.38
N LEU A 268 12.90 6.14 0.38
CA LEU A 268 12.26 4.91 -0.13
C LEU A 268 11.21 5.24 -1.20
N ALA A 269 10.47 6.33 -1.09
CA ALA A 269 9.59 6.80 -2.15
C ALA A 269 10.36 7.07 -3.45
N LEU A 270 11.53 7.71 -3.33
CA LEU A 270 12.41 7.97 -4.48
C LEU A 270 12.94 6.68 -5.09
N VAL A 271 13.47 5.76 -4.28
CA VAL A 271 14.03 4.48 -4.75
C VAL A 271 12.94 3.61 -5.38
N THR A 272 11.81 3.45 -4.69
CA THR A 272 10.69 2.67 -5.24
C THR A 272 10.10 3.33 -6.48
N GLY A 273 10.09 4.65 -6.58
CA GLY A 273 9.68 5.37 -7.77
C GLY A 273 10.44 4.98 -9.04
N PHE A 274 11.71 4.54 -8.91
CA PHE A 274 12.51 4.06 -10.04
C PHE A 274 12.51 2.54 -10.22
N VAL A 275 12.33 1.77 -9.14
CA VAL A 275 12.48 0.31 -9.17
C VAL A 275 11.12 -0.40 -9.21
N LEU A 276 10.12 0.16 -8.54
CA LEU A 276 8.80 -0.44 -8.36
C LEU A 276 7.79 0.70 -8.15
N SER A 277 7.56 1.48 -9.18
CA SER A 277 6.85 2.78 -9.14
C SER A 277 5.48 2.69 -8.46
N GLY A 278 4.72 1.63 -8.72
CA GLY A 278 3.42 1.38 -8.12
C GLY A 278 3.41 1.26 -6.60
N ALA A 279 4.57 1.06 -5.95
CA ALA A 279 4.68 1.00 -4.49
C ALA A 279 5.05 2.36 -3.86
N SER A 280 5.45 3.34 -4.65
CA SER A 280 6.09 4.57 -4.15
C SER A 280 5.18 5.45 -3.30
N PHE A 281 3.87 5.48 -3.58
CA PHE A 281 2.90 6.26 -2.81
C PHE A 281 2.82 5.82 -1.34
N LEU A 282 3.09 4.53 -1.05
CA LEU A 282 3.11 3.99 0.31
C LEU A 282 4.12 4.72 1.21
N PHE A 283 5.23 5.17 0.64
CA PHE A 283 6.28 5.89 1.35
C PHE A 283 6.17 7.41 1.18
N LEU A 284 5.68 7.87 0.02
CA LEU A 284 5.55 9.30 -0.29
C LEU A 284 4.58 10.00 0.65
N ILE A 285 3.39 9.43 0.84
CA ILE A 285 2.32 10.05 1.65
C ILE A 285 2.74 10.25 3.11
N PRO A 286 3.28 9.24 3.83
CA PRO A 286 3.79 9.45 5.17
C PRO A 286 5.01 10.39 5.21
N GLY A 287 5.88 10.32 4.21
CA GLY A 287 7.03 11.21 4.10
C GLY A 287 6.62 12.69 3.99
N ILE A 288 5.68 13.01 3.10
CA ILE A 288 5.13 14.38 2.97
C ILE A 288 4.43 14.81 4.27
N SER A 289 3.61 13.93 4.85
CA SER A 289 2.92 14.24 6.11
C SER A 289 3.90 14.60 7.23
N GLY A 290 4.94 13.80 7.40
CA GLY A 290 5.99 14.07 8.38
C GLY A 290 6.77 15.35 8.09
N LEU A 291 7.10 15.64 6.82
CA LEU A 291 7.76 16.86 6.39
C LEU A 291 6.93 18.10 6.74
N VAL A 292 5.63 18.07 6.42
CA VAL A 292 4.69 19.14 6.75
C VAL A 292 4.62 19.36 8.27
N LEU A 293 4.52 18.29 9.05
CA LEU A 293 4.43 18.39 10.52
C LEU A 293 5.71 18.98 11.15
N ILE A 294 6.90 18.59 10.68
CA ILE A 294 8.16 19.18 11.16
C ILE A 294 8.23 20.65 10.74
N ALA A 295 7.88 20.98 9.49
CA ALA A 295 7.86 22.37 9.03
C ALA A 295 6.89 23.24 9.85
N LEU A 296 5.70 22.76 10.16
CA LEU A 296 4.74 23.45 11.02
C LEU A 296 5.26 23.65 12.44
N LYS A 297 5.98 22.67 13.00
CA LYS A 297 6.63 22.82 14.30
C LYS A 297 7.63 23.99 14.29
N GLN A 298 8.37 24.17 13.20
CA GLN A 298 9.39 25.20 13.06
C GLN A 298 8.83 26.60 12.75
N PHE A 299 7.85 26.68 11.86
CA PHE A 299 7.45 27.95 11.24
C PHE A 299 6.06 28.45 11.67
N CYS A 300 5.19 27.59 12.22
CA CYS A 300 3.85 27.97 12.64
C CYS A 300 3.80 28.22 14.16
N ARG A 301 3.30 29.39 14.56
CA ARG A 301 3.12 29.76 16.00
C ARG A 301 1.73 29.42 16.53
N LYS A 302 0.73 29.25 15.66
CA LYS A 302 -0.67 29.06 16.07
C LYS A 302 -0.94 27.58 16.42
N ALA A 303 -1.18 27.30 17.71
CA ALA A 303 -1.44 25.95 18.19
C ALA A 303 -2.63 25.27 17.51
N ILE A 304 -3.72 26.02 17.27
CA ILE A 304 -4.91 25.48 16.59
C ILE A 304 -4.59 24.98 15.17
N VAL A 305 -3.76 25.71 14.41
CA VAL A 305 -3.35 25.29 13.06
C VAL A 305 -2.55 24.00 13.12
N LYS A 306 -1.61 23.88 14.07
CA LYS A 306 -0.83 22.65 14.25
C LYS A 306 -1.73 21.43 14.53
N ARG A 307 -2.72 21.57 15.43
CA ARG A 307 -3.65 20.48 15.78
C ARG A 307 -4.54 20.08 14.60
N VAL A 308 -5.09 21.08 13.87
CA VAL A 308 -5.93 20.80 12.70
C VAL A 308 -5.14 20.09 11.61
N VAL A 309 -3.93 20.59 11.28
CA VAL A 309 -3.10 19.96 10.24
C VAL A 309 -2.63 18.56 10.69
N LEU A 310 -2.27 18.38 11.96
CA LEU A 310 -1.97 17.05 12.49
C LEU A 310 -3.14 16.09 12.28
N GLY A 311 -4.36 16.50 12.64
CA GLY A 311 -5.58 15.70 12.44
C GLY A 311 -5.79 15.34 10.99
N VAL A 312 -5.63 16.30 10.07
CA VAL A 312 -5.75 16.08 8.61
C VAL A 312 -4.68 15.09 8.12
N MET A 313 -3.41 15.28 8.50
CA MET A 313 -2.33 14.38 8.08
C MET A 313 -2.52 12.95 8.63
N MET A 314 -2.95 12.81 9.87
CA MET A 314 -3.28 11.50 10.44
C MET A 314 -4.45 10.84 9.68
N PHE A 315 -5.50 11.59 9.40
CA PHE A 315 -6.66 11.10 8.65
C PHE A 315 -6.26 10.61 7.25
N VAL A 316 -5.49 11.41 6.49
CA VAL A 316 -4.98 11.02 5.17
C VAL A 316 -4.16 9.74 5.23
N ASN A 317 -3.26 9.62 6.21
CA ASN A 317 -2.44 8.41 6.37
C ASN A 317 -3.29 7.18 6.71
N ILE A 318 -4.32 7.32 7.57
CA ILE A 318 -5.24 6.23 7.91
C ILE A 318 -6.04 5.80 6.68
N LEU A 319 -6.56 6.75 5.90
CA LEU A 319 -7.33 6.47 4.67
C LEU A 319 -6.52 5.65 3.65
N VAL A 320 -5.22 5.88 3.56
CA VAL A 320 -4.36 5.16 2.62
C VAL A 320 -3.88 3.84 3.19
N VAL A 321 -3.39 3.84 4.44
CA VAL A 321 -2.70 2.67 4.99
C VAL A 321 -3.67 1.58 5.46
N LEU A 322 -4.82 1.94 6.02
CA LEU A 322 -5.73 0.96 6.61
C LEU A 322 -6.31 -0.02 5.57
N PRO A 323 -6.81 0.45 4.40
CA PRO A 323 -7.25 -0.46 3.35
C PRO A 323 -6.12 -1.37 2.82
N ILE A 324 -4.89 -0.84 2.70
CA ILE A 324 -3.73 -1.63 2.24
C ILE A 324 -3.38 -2.71 3.26
N ILE A 325 -3.33 -2.38 4.56
CA ILE A 325 -3.09 -3.35 5.62
C ILE A 325 -4.16 -4.45 5.59
N TYR A 326 -5.43 -4.06 5.43
CA TYR A 326 -6.53 -5.00 5.35
C TYR A 326 -6.43 -5.92 4.13
N SER A 327 -6.16 -5.35 2.95
CA SER A 327 -6.01 -6.11 1.71
C SER A 327 -4.83 -7.08 1.76
N LEU A 328 -3.67 -6.63 2.25
CA LEU A 328 -2.50 -7.48 2.44
C LEU A 328 -2.76 -8.59 3.47
N TYR A 329 -3.51 -8.28 4.53
CA TYR A 329 -3.91 -9.29 5.49
C TYR A 329 -4.82 -10.36 4.85
N LEU A 330 -5.79 -9.97 4.02
CA LEU A 330 -6.63 -10.91 3.28
C LEU A 330 -5.81 -11.77 2.33
N ALA A 331 -4.85 -11.17 1.61
CA ALA A 331 -4.03 -11.86 0.62
C ALA A 331 -3.00 -12.82 1.23
N LEU A 332 -2.38 -12.45 2.36
CA LEU A 332 -1.24 -13.16 2.96
C LEU A 332 -1.59 -13.84 4.29
N THR A 333 -2.74 -13.53 4.86
CA THR A 333 -3.19 -13.97 6.18
C THR A 333 -2.15 -13.67 7.28
N VAL A 334 -2.03 -14.52 8.29
CA VAL A 334 -1.03 -14.33 9.37
C VAL A 334 0.42 -14.57 8.90
N GLY A 335 0.63 -15.13 7.72
CA GLY A 335 1.96 -15.23 7.10
C GLY A 335 2.55 -13.85 6.78
N GLY A 336 1.70 -12.92 6.35
CA GLY A 336 2.07 -11.55 6.00
C GLY A 336 2.31 -10.59 7.16
N LEU A 337 2.20 -11.03 8.42
CA LEU A 337 2.33 -10.14 9.59
C LEU A 337 3.70 -9.44 9.68
N LEU A 338 4.76 -10.02 9.10
CA LEU A 338 6.04 -9.33 9.00
C LEU A 338 5.93 -8.06 8.16
N ALA A 339 5.37 -8.17 6.97
CA ALA A 339 5.20 -7.04 6.05
C ALA A 339 4.25 -5.99 6.65
N LEU A 340 3.15 -6.44 7.25
CA LEU A 340 2.19 -5.56 7.92
C LEU A 340 2.83 -4.81 9.10
N GLY A 341 3.67 -5.49 9.89
CA GLY A 341 4.41 -4.87 10.98
C GLY A 341 5.37 -3.78 10.48
N LEU A 342 6.08 -4.03 9.37
CA LEU A 342 6.94 -3.02 8.75
C LEU A 342 6.15 -1.80 8.29
N ILE A 343 5.04 -1.97 7.59
CA ILE A 343 4.18 -0.88 7.14
C ILE A 343 3.70 -0.05 8.33
N LEU A 344 3.23 -0.69 9.40
CA LEU A 344 2.81 -0.01 10.62
C LEU A 344 3.94 0.83 11.22
N VAL A 345 5.15 0.29 11.32
CA VAL A 345 6.30 1.04 11.85
C VAL A 345 6.64 2.25 10.98
N TYR A 346 6.60 2.11 9.65
CA TYR A 346 6.82 3.23 8.73
C TYR A 346 5.87 4.39 8.99
N TYR A 347 4.59 4.10 9.23
CA TYR A 347 3.59 5.13 9.49
C TYR A 347 3.65 5.67 10.92
N LEU A 348 4.10 4.90 11.89
CA LEU A 348 4.09 5.27 13.30
C LEU A 348 5.36 6.00 13.75
N VAL A 349 6.53 5.70 13.19
CA VAL A 349 7.81 6.25 13.63
C VAL A 349 7.84 7.78 13.70
N TYR A 350 7.17 8.47 12.78
CA TYR A 350 7.11 9.92 12.80
C TYR A 350 5.81 10.48 13.41
N LEU A 351 4.72 9.70 13.44
CA LEU A 351 3.45 10.15 14.00
C LEU A 351 3.44 10.10 15.51
N ILE A 352 4.02 9.07 16.14
CA ILE A 352 4.07 8.92 17.60
C ILE A 352 4.72 10.13 18.29
N PRO A 353 5.91 10.62 17.87
CA PRO A 353 6.53 11.82 18.45
C PRO A 353 5.61 13.03 18.41
N VAL A 354 4.95 13.27 17.27
CA VAL A 354 4.06 14.43 17.10
C VAL A 354 2.81 14.29 17.97
N PHE A 355 2.25 13.09 18.04
CA PHE A 355 1.06 12.80 18.84
C PHE A 355 1.32 13.04 20.33
N VAL A 356 2.43 12.53 20.87
CA VAL A 356 2.75 12.67 22.29
C VAL A 356 3.05 14.13 22.67
N GLU A 357 3.75 14.89 21.81
CA GLU A 357 4.00 16.33 22.05
C GLU A 357 2.72 17.18 22.13
N GLN A 358 1.59 16.70 21.63
CA GLN A 358 0.30 17.41 21.72
C GLN A 358 -0.42 17.16 23.06
N PHE A 359 -0.04 16.12 23.78
CA PHE A 359 -0.65 15.75 25.06
C PHE A 359 0.24 16.06 26.28
N GLU A 360 1.47 16.53 26.06
CA GLU A 360 2.34 17.18 27.05
C GLU A 360 2.15 18.71 27.00
#